data_0d43f98f0e0ba2221556bf6958ac8599
#
_entry.id   0d43f98f0e0ba2221556bf6958ac8599
#
_cell.length_a   1.000
_cell.length_b   1.000
_cell.length_c   1.000
_cell.angle_alpha   90.00
_cell.angle_beta   90.00
_cell.angle_gamma   90.00
#
_symmetry.space_group_name_H-M   'P 1'
#
loop_
_entity.id
_entity.type
_entity.pdbx_description
1 polymer ?
#
loop_
_entity_poly.entity_id
_entity_poly.type
_entity_poly.pdbx_seq_one_letter_code
_entity_poly.pdbx_strand_id
1 'polypeptide(L)'
;MRLINLLYFSFILSACFLSAKPLKPNILFIFADDQCYETIRELGLTDIDTPNLDRLMNSGTSFDRAYNMGSWSGAVCVASRHMLNTGRFIWQAQRASNRAEDERIEGRWWSEYMKKAGYKTYMTGKWHVRAKAEESFDVVRNVRGGMPNQTPEGYNRPLPNKPDPWSPYDRKFEGFWKGGKHWSEIVAEDALFFLEEARKHQKEAPFFAYVAFNAPHDPRQAPKEFIDRYPLKRIQIPKSFLPEYPYKDEIKCPHNLRDERLAPMPRTKHSIKVNRQEYYAIITHMDEQIGRILDGLKSSGMEKDTYIFFTADHGLGVGHHGLLGKQNLYEHSTRVPFIVSGPGVPKNKRVSSPIYLQDIMPSTLAIAGVEKPKHVQFNDIMPLVMSKKPKPPYKEIYGAYLDAQRSITVGNEKILVYPNVPTIRVYDIGRDPLETKDIASTKKGKAIISKLFPRLLELQKNMEDTLDLTDTFPEFASKQ
;
A
#
# COMPACT_ATOMS: atom_id res chain seq x y z
N MET A 1 -25.54 -9.19 -89.77
CA MET A 1 -24.90 -9.74 -88.56
C MET A 1 -24.34 -8.58 -87.78
N ARG A 2 -25.03 -8.20 -86.69
CA ARG A 2 -24.56 -7.16 -85.75
C ARG A 2 -24.16 -7.85 -84.43
N LEU A 3 -22.90 -7.72 -84.07
CA LEU A 3 -22.38 -8.17 -82.76
C LEU A 3 -22.77 -7.16 -81.70
N ILE A 4 -23.44 -7.64 -80.63
CA ILE A 4 -23.74 -6.88 -79.43
C ILE A 4 -22.65 -7.18 -78.41
N ASN A 5 -21.85 -6.18 -78.04
CA ASN A 5 -20.86 -6.24 -76.95
C ASN A 5 -21.59 -5.99 -75.61
N LEU A 6 -21.65 -6.99 -74.75
CA LEU A 6 -22.09 -6.86 -73.38
C LEU A 6 -20.88 -6.47 -72.52
N LEU A 7 -20.88 -5.25 -71.96
CA LEU A 7 -19.94 -4.77 -70.96
C LEU A 7 -20.47 -5.21 -69.59
N TYR A 8 -19.75 -6.12 -68.90
CA TYR A 8 -19.96 -6.47 -67.50
C TYR A 8 -19.25 -5.42 -66.63
N PHE A 9 -20.04 -4.59 -65.94
CA PHE A 9 -19.54 -3.71 -64.83
C PHE A 9 -19.47 -4.53 -63.55
N SER A 10 -18.27 -4.97 -63.09
CA SER A 10 -18.05 -5.55 -61.80
C SER A 10 -17.93 -4.45 -60.76
N PHE A 11 -18.97 -4.29 -59.95
CA PHE A 11 -18.91 -3.45 -58.74
C PHE A 11 -18.10 -4.19 -57.65
N ILE A 12 -16.85 -3.78 -57.42
CA ILE A 12 -16.06 -4.22 -56.25
C ILE A 12 -16.54 -3.41 -55.06
N LEU A 13 -17.37 -4.03 -54.21
CA LEU A 13 -17.72 -3.51 -52.89
C LEU A 13 -16.50 -3.63 -51.99
N SER A 14 -15.72 -2.57 -51.87
CA SER A 14 -14.61 -2.49 -50.88
C SER A 14 -15.23 -2.33 -49.50
N ALA A 15 -15.42 -3.44 -48.79
CA ALA A 15 -15.82 -3.43 -47.39
C ALA A 15 -14.64 -2.89 -46.58
N CYS A 16 -14.67 -1.61 -46.20
CA CYS A 16 -13.81 -1.08 -45.16
C CYS A 16 -14.13 -1.80 -43.83
N PHE A 17 -13.37 -2.82 -43.52
CA PHE A 17 -13.32 -3.33 -42.15
C PHE A 17 -12.71 -2.23 -41.31
N LEU A 18 -13.54 -1.42 -40.64
CA LEU A 18 -13.12 -0.64 -39.48
C LEU A 18 -12.65 -1.67 -38.43
N SER A 19 -11.34 -1.89 -38.39
CA SER A 19 -10.74 -2.65 -37.28
C SER A 19 -11.07 -1.92 -35.98
N ALA A 20 -12.02 -2.44 -35.25
CA ALA A 20 -12.32 -1.94 -33.91
C ALA A 20 -11.02 -1.97 -33.12
N LYS A 21 -10.57 -0.80 -32.63
CA LYS A 21 -9.39 -0.68 -31.79
C LYS A 21 -9.61 -1.64 -30.60
N PRO A 22 -8.66 -2.56 -30.30
CA PRO A 22 -8.86 -3.48 -29.18
C PRO A 22 -9.14 -2.67 -27.92
N LEU A 23 -10.19 -3.05 -27.20
CA LEU A 23 -10.52 -2.42 -25.92
C LEU A 23 -9.33 -2.54 -24.98
N LYS A 24 -8.98 -1.43 -24.32
CA LYS A 24 -7.95 -1.42 -23.29
C LYS A 24 -8.35 -2.37 -22.15
N PRO A 25 -7.40 -3.02 -21.47
CA PRO A 25 -7.72 -3.90 -20.35
C PRO A 25 -8.32 -3.11 -19.19
N ASN A 26 -9.17 -3.78 -18.42
CA ASN A 26 -9.71 -3.25 -17.16
C ASN A 26 -8.63 -3.22 -16.06
N ILE A 27 -8.85 -2.39 -15.05
CA ILE A 27 -7.97 -2.27 -13.90
C ILE A 27 -8.80 -2.34 -12.62
N LEU A 28 -8.51 -3.34 -11.79
CA LEU A 28 -9.02 -3.50 -10.44
C LEU A 28 -7.88 -3.24 -9.45
N PHE A 29 -7.95 -2.13 -8.74
CA PHE A 29 -7.01 -1.80 -7.69
C PHE A 29 -7.64 -2.08 -6.32
N ILE A 30 -7.09 -3.01 -5.56
CA ILE A 30 -7.50 -3.39 -4.20
C ILE A 30 -6.45 -2.88 -3.23
N PHE A 31 -6.87 -2.05 -2.27
CA PHE A 31 -5.99 -1.31 -1.40
C PHE A 31 -6.33 -1.55 0.08
N ALA A 32 -5.41 -2.14 0.83
CA ALA A 32 -5.53 -2.31 2.27
C ALA A 32 -4.96 -1.12 3.04
N ASP A 33 -5.32 -0.97 4.31
CA ASP A 33 -4.90 0.10 5.20
C ASP A 33 -4.15 -0.49 6.40
N ASP A 34 -2.87 -0.19 6.56
CA ASP A 34 -2.02 -0.73 7.64
C ASP A 34 -1.66 -2.23 7.52
N GLN A 35 -1.57 -2.82 6.32
CA GLN A 35 -1.23 -4.24 6.20
C GLN A 35 0.28 -4.48 6.07
N CYS A 36 0.85 -5.20 7.04
CA CYS A 36 2.25 -5.60 7.02
C CYS A 36 2.54 -6.59 5.89
N TYR A 37 3.74 -6.49 5.30
CA TYR A 37 4.23 -7.45 4.31
C TYR A 37 4.14 -8.90 4.79
N GLU A 38 4.48 -9.16 6.05
CA GLU A 38 4.54 -10.51 6.62
C GLU A 38 3.19 -11.23 6.74
N THR A 39 2.05 -10.54 6.49
CA THR A 39 0.71 -11.04 6.77
C THR A 39 -0.01 -11.62 5.55
N ILE A 40 0.72 -12.30 4.70
CA ILE A 40 0.18 -13.22 3.67
C ILE A 40 0.74 -14.62 3.94
N ARG A 41 -0.13 -15.62 4.05
CA ARG A 41 0.27 -17.00 4.42
C ARG A 41 1.29 -17.58 3.45
N GLU A 42 1.14 -17.35 2.15
CA GLU A 42 2.03 -17.85 1.10
C GLU A 42 3.48 -17.35 1.24
N LEU A 43 3.72 -16.27 2.01
CA LEU A 43 5.07 -15.81 2.34
C LEU A 43 5.74 -16.67 3.41
N GLY A 44 4.98 -17.43 4.21
CA GLY A 44 5.50 -18.31 5.25
C GLY A 44 6.15 -17.60 6.45
N LEU A 45 5.85 -16.30 6.65
CA LEU A 45 6.48 -15.47 7.68
C LEU A 45 5.69 -15.42 8.98
N THR A 46 4.36 -15.60 8.90
CA THR A 46 3.44 -15.61 10.04
C THR A 46 2.39 -16.69 9.90
N ASP A 47 1.84 -17.14 11.03
CA ASP A 47 0.77 -18.13 11.06
C ASP A 47 -0.60 -17.43 10.90
N ILE A 48 -0.87 -16.95 9.71
CA ILE A 48 -2.11 -16.25 9.32
C ILE A 48 -2.82 -17.00 8.19
N ASP A 49 -4.15 -16.88 8.12
CA ASP A 49 -4.99 -17.50 7.08
C ASP A 49 -5.42 -16.44 6.06
N THR A 50 -4.86 -16.49 4.84
CA THR A 50 -5.16 -15.56 3.74
C THR A 50 -5.33 -16.29 2.40
N PRO A 51 -6.30 -17.24 2.30
CA PRO A 51 -6.41 -18.13 1.13
C PRO A 51 -6.67 -17.38 -0.19
N ASN A 52 -7.30 -16.20 -0.15
CA ASN A 52 -7.62 -15.43 -1.35
C ASN A 52 -6.47 -14.55 -1.81
N LEU A 53 -5.70 -13.96 -0.90
CA LEU A 53 -4.44 -13.29 -1.21
C LEU A 53 -3.38 -14.31 -1.68
N ASP A 54 -3.34 -15.52 -1.10
CA ASP A 54 -2.50 -16.61 -1.59
C ASP A 54 -2.87 -16.99 -3.03
N ARG A 55 -4.18 -17.12 -3.32
CA ARG A 55 -4.69 -17.38 -4.68
C ARG A 55 -4.26 -16.28 -5.65
N LEU A 56 -4.40 -15.01 -5.26
CA LEU A 56 -4.00 -13.87 -6.07
C LEU A 56 -2.48 -13.87 -6.32
N MET A 57 -1.69 -14.11 -5.30
CA MET A 57 -0.23 -14.18 -5.37
C MET A 57 0.23 -15.31 -6.32
N ASN A 58 -0.39 -16.49 -6.22
CA ASN A 58 -0.10 -17.64 -7.09
C ASN A 58 -0.58 -17.44 -8.53
N SER A 59 -1.61 -16.61 -8.76
CA SER A 59 -2.10 -16.28 -10.10
C SER A 59 -1.30 -15.20 -10.82
N GLY A 60 -0.36 -14.53 -10.13
CA GLY A 60 0.36 -13.37 -10.64
C GLY A 60 1.83 -13.29 -10.25
N THR A 61 2.33 -12.08 -10.24
CA THR A 61 3.68 -11.71 -9.80
C THR A 61 3.60 -10.91 -8.50
N SER A 62 4.38 -11.31 -7.49
CA SER A 62 4.52 -10.59 -6.23
C SER A 62 5.88 -9.93 -6.09
N PHE A 63 5.95 -8.84 -5.32
CA PHE A 63 7.18 -8.13 -5.03
C PHE A 63 7.58 -8.32 -3.57
N ASP A 64 8.81 -8.78 -3.35
CA ASP A 64 9.34 -8.99 -2.01
C ASP A 64 9.75 -7.69 -1.34
N ARG A 65 9.92 -6.60 -2.09
CA ARG A 65 10.51 -5.34 -1.62
C ARG A 65 9.75 -4.13 -2.16
N ALA A 66 8.47 -4.03 -1.80
CA ALA A 66 7.65 -2.85 -2.08
C ALA A 66 7.57 -1.97 -0.83
N TYR A 67 7.81 -0.67 -0.99
CA TYR A 67 7.96 0.26 0.14
C TYR A 67 7.00 1.45 0.05
N ASN A 68 6.56 1.94 1.21
CA ASN A 68 6.09 3.30 1.37
C ASN A 68 7.28 4.22 1.65
N MET A 69 7.27 5.42 1.06
CA MET A 69 8.35 6.41 1.23
C MET A 69 8.34 7.09 2.61
N GLY A 70 7.32 6.86 3.43
CA GLY A 70 7.15 7.46 4.76
C GLY A 70 6.08 8.55 4.80
N SER A 71 6.24 9.56 5.64
CA SER A 71 5.22 10.58 5.85
C SER A 71 5.77 11.93 6.33
N TRP A 72 5.15 13.00 5.84
CA TRP A 72 5.32 14.37 6.35
C TRP A 72 4.39 14.72 7.51
N SER A 73 3.55 13.78 7.97
CA SER A 73 2.60 13.99 9.07
C SER A 73 2.45 12.71 9.90
N GLY A 74 1.87 12.82 11.10
CA GLY A 74 1.54 11.67 11.92
C GLY A 74 0.53 10.71 11.27
N ALA A 75 -0.28 11.21 10.34
CA ALA A 75 -1.22 10.42 9.56
C ALA A 75 -0.53 9.85 8.29
N VAL A 76 0.21 8.77 8.43
CA VAL A 76 1.01 8.16 7.36
C VAL A 76 0.16 7.79 6.14
N CYS A 77 -1.08 7.33 6.36
CA CYS A 77 -2.02 7.01 5.28
C CYS A 77 -2.30 8.21 4.36
N VAL A 78 -2.45 9.43 4.93
CA VAL A 78 -2.70 10.66 4.15
C VAL A 78 -1.54 10.90 3.17
N ALA A 79 -0.31 10.81 3.67
CA ALA A 79 0.89 11.02 2.86
C ALA A 79 0.99 9.97 1.74
N SER A 80 0.86 8.68 2.09
CA SER A 80 0.92 7.59 1.13
C SER A 80 -0.14 7.73 0.02
N ARG A 81 -1.38 8.05 0.39
CA ARG A 81 -2.49 8.18 -0.56
C ARG A 81 -2.38 9.42 -1.45
N HIS A 82 -1.81 10.53 -0.95
CA HIS A 82 -1.49 11.70 -1.79
C HIS A 82 -0.35 11.38 -2.77
N MET A 83 0.74 10.75 -2.30
CA MET A 83 1.81 10.28 -3.19
C MET A 83 1.27 9.39 -4.30
N LEU A 84 0.41 8.42 -3.97
CA LEU A 84 -0.20 7.50 -4.91
C LEU A 84 -1.05 8.21 -5.96
N ASN A 85 -1.95 9.10 -5.53
CA ASN A 85 -2.90 9.74 -6.44
C ASN A 85 -2.30 10.88 -7.27
N THR A 86 -1.19 11.49 -6.81
CA THR A 86 -0.49 12.57 -7.55
C THR A 86 0.73 12.09 -8.32
N GLY A 87 1.22 10.87 -8.03
CA GLY A 87 2.45 10.34 -8.62
C GLY A 87 3.72 11.06 -8.20
N ARG A 88 3.67 11.92 -7.16
CA ARG A 88 4.82 12.71 -6.67
C ARG A 88 5.49 12.05 -5.47
N PHE A 89 6.80 12.26 -5.34
CA PHE A 89 7.55 11.88 -4.14
C PHE A 89 7.11 12.68 -2.93
N ILE A 90 7.49 12.22 -1.75
CA ILE A 90 6.96 12.64 -0.45
C ILE A 90 6.84 14.17 -0.29
N TRP A 91 7.90 14.95 -0.53
CA TRP A 91 7.87 16.38 -0.25
C TRP A 91 7.14 17.20 -1.33
N GLN A 92 7.20 16.75 -2.58
CA GLN A 92 6.40 17.32 -3.66
C GLN A 92 4.91 17.00 -3.48
N ALA A 93 4.60 15.76 -3.01
CA ALA A 93 3.22 15.37 -2.69
C ALA A 93 2.67 16.17 -1.49
N GLN A 94 3.50 16.49 -0.49
CA GLN A 94 3.13 17.37 0.61
C GLN A 94 2.69 18.75 0.11
N ARG A 95 3.48 19.37 -0.77
CA ARG A 95 3.12 20.67 -1.37
C ARG A 95 1.84 20.58 -2.20
N ALA A 96 1.72 19.56 -3.03
CA ALA A 96 0.54 19.32 -3.84
C ALA A 96 -0.71 19.05 -2.97
N SER A 97 -0.57 18.43 -1.79
CA SER A 97 -1.69 18.16 -0.89
C SER A 97 -2.40 19.42 -0.36
N ASN A 98 -1.69 20.54 -0.30
CA ASN A 98 -2.26 21.84 0.10
C ASN A 98 -3.15 22.45 -1.01
N ARG A 99 -3.00 21.96 -2.24
CA ARG A 99 -3.76 22.38 -3.44
C ARG A 99 -4.41 21.17 -4.12
N ALA A 100 -4.84 20.19 -3.33
CA ALA A 100 -5.30 18.90 -3.84
C ALA A 100 -6.46 19.03 -4.83
N GLU A 101 -7.40 19.93 -4.55
CA GLU A 101 -8.55 20.17 -5.42
C GLU A 101 -8.14 20.88 -6.73
N ASP A 102 -7.21 21.85 -6.68
CA ASP A 102 -6.67 22.47 -7.87
C ASP A 102 -5.94 21.44 -8.74
N GLU A 103 -5.11 20.58 -8.12
CA GLU A 103 -4.43 19.49 -8.82
C GLU A 103 -5.41 18.55 -9.53
N ARG A 104 -6.56 18.28 -8.90
CA ARG A 104 -7.64 17.48 -9.50
C ARG A 104 -8.29 18.22 -10.67
N ILE A 105 -8.71 19.48 -10.48
CA ILE A 105 -9.36 20.30 -11.50
C ILE A 105 -8.44 20.46 -12.74
N GLU A 106 -7.13 20.62 -12.51
CA GLU A 106 -6.13 20.68 -13.57
C GLU A 106 -5.85 19.30 -14.20
N GLY A 107 -6.49 18.24 -13.71
CA GLY A 107 -6.42 16.89 -14.26
C GLY A 107 -5.13 16.15 -13.95
N ARG A 108 -4.44 16.49 -12.86
CA ARG A 108 -3.18 15.88 -12.42
C ARG A 108 -3.33 14.78 -11.37
N TRP A 109 -4.52 14.19 -11.24
CA TRP A 109 -4.80 13.06 -10.37
C TRP A 109 -4.92 11.76 -11.17
N TRP A 110 -4.60 10.64 -10.52
CA TRP A 110 -4.68 9.32 -11.13
C TRP A 110 -6.04 9.04 -11.76
N SER A 111 -7.13 9.27 -11.03
CA SER A 111 -8.49 9.12 -11.56
C SER A 111 -8.77 9.99 -12.79
N GLU A 112 -8.29 11.22 -12.80
CA GLU A 112 -8.46 12.15 -13.92
C GLU A 112 -7.72 11.69 -15.18
N TYR A 113 -6.52 11.14 -15.03
CA TYR A 113 -5.80 10.51 -16.14
C TYR A 113 -6.54 9.29 -16.69
N MET A 114 -7.11 8.47 -15.81
CA MET A 114 -7.87 7.29 -16.22
C MET A 114 -9.16 7.69 -16.95
N LYS A 115 -9.90 8.72 -16.47
CA LYS A 115 -11.05 9.29 -17.19
C LYS A 115 -10.65 9.80 -18.58
N LYS A 116 -9.58 10.58 -18.68
CA LYS A 116 -9.05 11.08 -19.98
C LYS A 116 -8.64 9.94 -20.92
N ALA A 117 -8.20 8.81 -20.37
CA ALA A 117 -7.87 7.61 -21.13
C ALA A 117 -9.10 6.81 -21.59
N GLY A 118 -10.32 7.24 -21.24
CA GLY A 118 -11.58 6.61 -21.65
C GLY A 118 -12.06 5.50 -20.71
N TYR A 119 -11.52 5.42 -19.49
CA TYR A 119 -12.01 4.49 -18.48
C TYR A 119 -13.24 5.03 -17.77
N LYS A 120 -14.21 4.15 -17.49
CA LYS A 120 -15.23 4.40 -16.48
C LYS A 120 -14.61 4.16 -15.12
N THR A 121 -14.67 5.16 -14.23
CA THR A 121 -13.94 5.14 -12.96
C THR A 121 -14.87 4.93 -11.77
N TYR A 122 -14.48 4.06 -10.84
CA TYR A 122 -15.27 3.66 -9.68
C TYR A 122 -14.44 3.76 -8.41
N MET A 123 -15.07 4.17 -7.29
CA MET A 123 -14.41 4.27 -5.99
C MET A 123 -15.33 3.88 -4.84
N THR A 124 -14.81 3.06 -3.90
CA THR A 124 -15.43 2.77 -2.60
C THR A 124 -14.39 2.70 -1.49
N GLY A 125 -14.84 2.97 -0.25
CA GLY A 125 -14.07 2.80 0.98
C GLY A 125 -13.19 3.99 1.33
N LYS A 126 -11.97 3.72 1.86
CA LYS A 126 -11.11 4.76 2.42
C LYS A 126 -10.45 5.63 1.35
N TRP A 127 -10.85 6.90 1.31
CA TRP A 127 -10.23 7.89 0.43
C TRP A 127 -9.06 8.63 1.09
N HIS A 128 -9.30 9.32 2.17
CA HIS A 128 -8.34 9.98 3.07
C HIS A 128 -7.35 10.92 2.38
N VAL A 129 -7.79 11.59 1.33
CA VAL A 129 -7.08 12.69 0.66
C VAL A 129 -7.97 13.93 0.65
N ARG A 130 -7.39 15.11 0.34
CA ARG A 130 -8.10 16.39 0.44
C ARG A 130 -9.00 16.70 -0.76
N ALA A 131 -8.85 16.01 -1.89
CA ALA A 131 -9.77 16.16 -3.02
C ALA A 131 -11.04 15.32 -2.79
N LYS A 132 -12.18 15.78 -3.32
CA LYS A 132 -13.45 15.06 -3.19
C LYS A 132 -13.48 13.82 -4.08
N ALA A 133 -13.84 12.68 -3.51
CA ALA A 133 -13.95 11.42 -4.25
C ALA A 133 -15.05 11.49 -5.31
N GLU A 134 -16.19 12.08 -4.97
CA GLU A 134 -17.38 12.22 -5.81
C GLU A 134 -17.12 13.03 -7.08
N GLU A 135 -16.11 13.90 -7.05
CA GLU A 135 -15.66 14.67 -8.21
C GLU A 135 -14.50 14.00 -8.95
N SER A 136 -13.77 13.15 -8.22
CA SER A 136 -12.59 12.44 -8.76
C SER A 136 -12.95 11.19 -9.57
N PHE A 137 -14.10 10.55 -9.30
CA PHE A 137 -14.53 9.32 -9.97
C PHE A 137 -15.94 9.47 -10.53
N ASP A 138 -16.28 8.67 -11.56
CA ASP A 138 -17.61 8.70 -12.20
C ASP A 138 -18.70 8.06 -11.34
N VAL A 139 -18.34 7.04 -10.57
CA VAL A 139 -19.26 6.32 -9.67
C VAL A 139 -18.59 6.13 -8.33
N VAL A 140 -19.22 6.63 -7.29
CA VAL A 140 -18.69 6.59 -5.93
C VAL A 140 -19.74 6.03 -4.98
N ARG A 141 -19.32 5.10 -4.11
CA ARG A 141 -20.18 4.53 -3.08
C ARG A 141 -19.42 4.45 -1.75
N ASN A 142 -20.15 4.67 -0.66
CA ASN A 142 -19.67 4.48 0.72
C ASN A 142 -18.23 4.97 0.99
N VAL A 143 -17.90 6.20 0.54
CA VAL A 143 -16.61 6.84 0.81
C VAL A 143 -16.43 7.06 2.30
N ARG A 144 -15.22 6.75 2.77
CA ARG A 144 -14.83 6.89 4.16
C ARG A 144 -13.58 7.77 4.26
N GLY A 145 -13.60 8.76 5.15
CA GLY A 145 -12.50 9.73 5.30
C GLY A 145 -11.22 9.05 5.79
N GLY A 146 -11.20 8.68 7.04
CA GLY A 146 -10.04 8.08 7.69
C GLY A 146 -10.36 6.70 8.27
N MET A 147 -9.88 6.48 9.51
CA MET A 147 -10.21 5.29 10.30
C MET A 147 -11.62 5.38 10.89
N PRO A 148 -12.27 4.25 11.21
CA PRO A 148 -13.43 4.24 12.08
C PRO A 148 -13.12 4.84 13.46
N ASN A 149 -14.13 5.37 14.15
CA ASN A 149 -13.96 5.84 15.52
C ASN A 149 -13.63 4.67 16.45
N GLN A 150 -12.69 4.90 17.37
CA GLN A 150 -12.36 3.99 18.45
C GLN A 150 -12.89 4.53 19.76
N THR A 151 -13.53 3.67 20.57
CA THR A 151 -13.99 4.06 21.90
C THR A 151 -12.82 4.06 22.92
N PRO A 152 -12.95 4.78 24.07
CA PRO A 152 -11.90 4.83 25.08
C PRO A 152 -11.45 3.44 25.58
N GLU A 153 -12.36 2.47 25.65
CA GLU A 153 -12.11 1.10 26.07
C GLU A 153 -11.12 0.36 25.16
N GLY A 154 -10.99 0.76 23.92
CA GLY A 154 -10.07 0.18 22.94
C GLY A 154 -8.61 0.59 23.11
N TYR A 155 -8.30 1.48 24.06
CA TYR A 155 -6.95 1.97 24.32
C TYR A 155 -6.36 1.42 25.63
N ASN A 156 -5.01 1.35 25.69
CA ASN A 156 -4.22 0.87 26.82
C ASN A 156 -4.68 -0.50 27.35
N ARG A 157 -4.96 -1.43 26.43
CA ARG A 157 -5.51 -2.76 26.73
C ARG A 157 -4.75 -3.89 25.99
N PRO A 158 -4.89 -5.15 26.45
CA PRO A 158 -5.38 -5.53 27.77
C PRO A 158 -4.36 -5.22 28.86
N LEU A 159 -4.84 -4.96 30.06
CA LEU A 159 -4.01 -4.79 31.25
C LEU A 159 -3.77 -6.14 31.95
N PRO A 160 -2.60 -6.39 32.56
CA PRO A 160 -2.37 -7.59 33.34
C PRO A 160 -3.38 -7.74 34.48
N ASN A 161 -3.90 -8.94 34.65
CA ASN A 161 -4.81 -9.31 35.75
C ASN A 161 -6.10 -8.47 35.84
N LYS A 162 -6.53 -7.84 34.74
CA LYS A 162 -7.80 -7.14 34.66
C LYS A 162 -8.62 -7.69 33.48
N PRO A 163 -9.96 -7.75 33.61
CA PRO A 163 -10.82 -8.04 32.47
C PRO A 163 -10.55 -7.02 31.35
N ASP A 164 -10.52 -7.50 30.13
CA ASP A 164 -10.41 -6.61 28.97
C ASP A 164 -11.74 -5.86 28.78
N PRO A 165 -11.76 -4.51 28.82
CA PRO A 165 -12.99 -3.74 28.73
C PRO A 165 -13.58 -3.71 27.32
N TRP A 166 -12.84 -4.16 26.31
CA TRP A 166 -13.19 -4.07 24.92
C TRP A 166 -13.25 -5.48 24.26
N SER A 167 -14.07 -5.59 23.21
CA SER A 167 -14.19 -6.82 22.42
C SER A 167 -14.26 -6.48 20.93
N PRO A 168 -13.49 -7.15 20.08
CA PRO A 168 -13.45 -6.87 18.63
C PRO A 168 -14.76 -7.20 17.90
N TYR A 169 -15.59 -8.06 18.43
CA TYR A 169 -16.86 -8.49 17.82
C TYR A 169 -18.12 -7.91 18.49
N ASP A 170 -17.96 -7.16 19.57
CA ASP A 170 -19.09 -6.52 20.25
C ASP A 170 -19.48 -5.23 19.53
N ARG A 171 -20.64 -5.25 18.89
CA ARG A 171 -21.16 -4.15 18.06
C ARG A 171 -21.45 -2.86 18.84
N LYS A 172 -21.56 -2.92 20.19
CA LYS A 172 -21.75 -1.73 21.03
C LYS A 172 -20.58 -0.72 20.91
N PHE A 173 -19.38 -1.20 20.52
CA PHE A 173 -18.20 -0.35 20.31
C PHE A 173 -18.19 0.33 18.92
N GLU A 174 -19.25 0.19 18.14
CA GLU A 174 -19.39 0.79 16.81
C GLU A 174 -18.16 0.53 15.89
N GLY A 175 -17.38 1.53 15.56
CA GLY A 175 -16.20 1.41 14.72
C GLY A 175 -16.54 0.84 13.33
N PHE A 176 -15.99 -0.33 13.00
CA PHE A 176 -16.33 -1.06 11.77
C PHE A 176 -17.77 -1.58 11.74
N TRP A 177 -18.43 -1.66 12.89
CA TRP A 177 -19.83 -2.10 13.01
C TRP A 177 -20.85 -0.98 12.85
N LYS A 178 -20.41 0.28 12.73
CA LYS A 178 -21.32 1.42 12.54
C LYS A 178 -22.20 1.18 11.31
N GLY A 179 -23.51 1.22 11.53
CA GLY A 179 -24.51 0.88 10.52
C GLY A 179 -24.89 -0.63 10.49
N GLY A 180 -24.39 -1.43 11.45
CA GLY A 180 -24.80 -2.81 11.70
C GLY A 180 -24.12 -3.88 10.87
N LYS A 181 -23.45 -3.52 9.76
CA LYS A 181 -22.67 -4.42 8.91
C LYS A 181 -21.20 -4.01 8.96
N HIS A 182 -20.29 -4.97 8.92
CA HIS A 182 -18.86 -4.68 8.91
C HIS A 182 -18.44 -3.93 7.63
N TRP A 183 -17.62 -2.90 7.78
CA TRP A 183 -17.25 -2.04 6.64
C TRP A 183 -16.55 -2.78 5.51
N SER A 184 -15.77 -3.83 5.80
CA SER A 184 -15.15 -4.65 4.74
C SER A 184 -16.18 -5.37 3.87
N GLU A 185 -17.31 -5.80 4.47
CA GLU A 185 -18.42 -6.39 3.72
C GLU A 185 -19.07 -5.35 2.79
N ILE A 186 -19.28 -4.12 3.28
CA ILE A 186 -19.84 -3.00 2.50
C ILE A 186 -18.92 -2.69 1.30
N VAL A 187 -17.61 -2.62 1.51
CA VAL A 187 -16.64 -2.38 0.42
C VAL A 187 -16.71 -3.49 -0.63
N ALA A 188 -16.84 -4.75 -0.21
CA ALA A 188 -16.97 -5.86 -1.16
C ALA A 188 -18.30 -5.79 -1.94
N GLU A 189 -19.42 -5.45 -1.28
CA GLU A 189 -20.72 -5.27 -1.95
C GLU A 189 -20.68 -4.13 -2.97
N ASP A 190 -20.04 -3.01 -2.65
CA ASP A 190 -19.85 -1.91 -3.58
C ASP A 190 -18.98 -2.33 -4.78
N ALA A 191 -17.90 -3.08 -4.53
CA ALA A 191 -17.07 -3.58 -5.61
C ALA A 191 -17.83 -4.54 -6.53
N LEU A 192 -18.67 -5.42 -5.97
CA LEU A 192 -19.54 -6.31 -6.76
C LEU A 192 -20.55 -5.50 -7.59
N PHE A 193 -21.13 -4.45 -7.02
CA PHE A 193 -21.99 -3.52 -7.75
C PHE A 193 -21.22 -2.87 -8.92
N PHE A 194 -19.98 -2.42 -8.70
CA PHE A 194 -19.15 -1.83 -9.78
C PHE A 194 -18.87 -2.83 -10.90
N LEU A 195 -18.58 -4.08 -10.57
CA LEU A 195 -18.36 -5.12 -11.57
C LEU A 195 -19.63 -5.40 -12.40
N GLU A 196 -20.81 -5.40 -11.76
CA GLU A 196 -22.09 -5.55 -12.49
C GLU A 196 -22.36 -4.36 -13.41
N GLU A 197 -22.13 -3.11 -12.96
CA GLU A 197 -22.26 -1.92 -13.78
C GLU A 197 -21.24 -1.93 -14.93
N ALA A 198 -19.97 -2.24 -14.65
CA ALA A 198 -18.93 -2.32 -15.68
C ALA A 198 -19.25 -3.38 -16.73
N ARG A 199 -19.84 -4.52 -16.35
CA ARG A 199 -20.25 -5.58 -17.26
C ARG A 199 -21.30 -5.10 -18.27
N LYS A 200 -22.22 -4.22 -17.89
CA LYS A 200 -23.23 -3.65 -18.80
C LYS A 200 -22.59 -2.77 -19.87
N HIS A 201 -21.48 -2.11 -19.56
CA HIS A 201 -20.79 -1.15 -20.41
C HIS A 201 -19.46 -1.67 -21.00
N GLN A 202 -19.13 -2.95 -20.82
CA GLN A 202 -17.82 -3.52 -21.18
C GLN A 202 -17.45 -3.42 -22.67
N LYS A 203 -18.44 -3.23 -23.55
CA LYS A 203 -18.21 -2.99 -24.99
C LYS A 203 -17.93 -1.53 -25.33
N GLU A 204 -18.23 -0.61 -24.43
CA GLU A 204 -18.13 0.84 -24.63
C GLU A 204 -16.84 1.41 -24.01
N ALA A 205 -16.52 1.00 -22.79
CA ALA A 205 -15.37 1.49 -22.04
C ALA A 205 -14.79 0.43 -21.09
N PRO A 206 -13.46 0.39 -20.91
CA PRO A 206 -12.85 -0.36 -19.82
C PRO A 206 -13.15 0.31 -18.48
N PHE A 207 -13.06 -0.46 -17.40
CA PHE A 207 -13.22 0.10 -16.04
C PHE A 207 -11.88 0.29 -15.31
N PHE A 208 -11.83 1.31 -14.45
CA PHE A 208 -10.85 1.48 -13.40
C PHE A 208 -11.58 1.51 -12.06
N ALA A 209 -11.43 0.48 -11.23
CA ALA A 209 -12.05 0.40 -9.92
C ALA A 209 -11.01 0.55 -8.81
N TYR A 210 -11.17 1.58 -7.98
CA TYR A 210 -10.37 1.87 -6.79
C TYR A 210 -11.14 1.38 -5.56
N VAL A 211 -10.79 0.17 -5.07
CA VAL A 211 -11.45 -0.52 -3.96
C VAL A 211 -10.56 -0.46 -2.74
N ALA A 212 -10.86 0.45 -1.81
CA ALA A 212 -10.00 0.77 -0.67
C ALA A 212 -10.62 0.32 0.66
N PHE A 213 -10.11 -0.76 1.22
CA PHE A 213 -10.49 -1.20 2.56
C PHE A 213 -9.95 -0.25 3.63
N ASN A 214 -10.70 -0.05 4.72
CA ASN A 214 -10.18 0.54 5.95
C ASN A 214 -9.49 -0.52 6.82
N ALA A 215 -9.76 -1.80 6.61
CA ALA A 215 -9.05 -2.91 7.26
C ALA A 215 -7.63 -3.07 6.68
N PRO A 216 -6.67 -3.51 7.49
CA PRO A 216 -6.76 -3.89 8.91
C PRO A 216 -6.45 -2.77 9.92
N HIS A 217 -6.68 -1.48 9.61
CA HIS A 217 -6.52 -0.36 10.54
C HIS A 217 -7.34 -0.59 11.83
N ASP A 218 -6.92 0.00 12.95
CA ASP A 218 -7.73 0.02 14.18
C ASP A 218 -9.03 0.87 14.02
N PRO A 219 -10.06 0.58 14.82
CA PRO A 219 -10.23 -0.52 15.76
C PRO A 219 -10.22 -1.86 15.01
N ARG A 220 -9.42 -2.84 15.52
CA ARG A 220 -9.24 -4.14 14.85
C ARG A 220 -10.41 -5.05 15.15
N GLN A 221 -11.54 -4.77 14.53
CA GLN A 221 -12.79 -5.48 14.71
C GLN A 221 -13.02 -6.51 13.61
N ALA A 222 -13.55 -7.66 13.97
CA ALA A 222 -13.92 -8.71 13.05
C ALA A 222 -15.05 -9.56 13.64
N PRO A 223 -15.84 -10.28 12.81
CA PRO A 223 -16.80 -11.28 13.33
C PRO A 223 -16.12 -12.31 14.21
N LYS A 224 -16.87 -12.82 15.22
CA LYS A 224 -16.31 -13.71 16.25
C LYS A 224 -15.63 -14.95 15.68
N GLU A 225 -16.17 -15.54 14.62
CA GLU A 225 -15.61 -16.69 13.94
C GLU A 225 -14.19 -16.47 13.40
N PHE A 226 -13.81 -15.24 13.04
CA PHE A 226 -12.45 -14.90 12.63
C PHE A 226 -11.51 -14.73 13.83
N ILE A 227 -11.99 -14.18 14.94
CA ILE A 227 -11.23 -14.11 16.19
C ILE A 227 -10.94 -15.52 16.72
N ASP A 228 -11.93 -16.40 16.68
CA ASP A 228 -11.82 -17.79 17.18
C ASP A 228 -10.80 -18.64 16.39
N ARG A 229 -10.49 -18.27 15.12
CA ARG A 229 -9.42 -18.91 14.33
C ARG A 229 -8.02 -18.68 14.91
N TYR A 230 -7.86 -17.67 15.75
CA TYR A 230 -6.57 -17.25 16.30
C TYR A 230 -6.53 -17.32 17.84
N PRO A 231 -6.66 -18.50 18.46
CA PRO A 231 -6.48 -18.60 19.92
C PRO A 231 -5.09 -18.09 20.33
N LEU A 232 -4.96 -17.41 21.46
CA LEU A 232 -3.72 -16.75 21.88
C LEU A 232 -2.49 -17.68 21.92
N LYS A 233 -2.68 -18.99 22.10
CA LYS A 233 -1.62 -20.01 22.01
C LYS A 233 -1.01 -20.11 20.60
N ARG A 234 -1.78 -19.83 19.54
CA ARG A 234 -1.34 -19.81 18.14
C ARG A 234 -0.49 -18.55 17.84
N ILE A 235 -0.74 -17.45 18.54
CA ILE A 235 -0.10 -16.16 18.26
C ILE A 235 1.35 -16.13 18.74
N GLN A 236 2.28 -15.91 17.80
CA GLN A 236 3.69 -15.75 18.08
C GLN A 236 4.03 -14.28 18.42
N ILE A 237 4.95 -14.12 19.38
CA ILE A 237 5.55 -12.81 19.67
C ILE A 237 6.64 -12.56 18.61
N PRO A 238 6.71 -11.36 18.01
CA PRO A 238 7.77 -11.03 17.07
C PRO A 238 9.17 -11.21 17.70
N LYS A 239 10.13 -11.75 16.96
CA LYS A 239 11.51 -11.90 17.45
C LYS A 239 12.17 -10.57 17.78
N SER A 240 11.73 -9.48 17.14
CA SER A 240 12.17 -8.10 17.42
C SER A 240 11.39 -7.42 18.55
N PHE A 241 10.55 -8.17 19.31
CA PHE A 241 9.79 -7.60 20.42
C PHE A 241 10.70 -6.97 21.47
N LEU A 242 10.33 -5.75 21.89
CA LEU A 242 10.86 -5.06 23.06
C LEU A 242 9.68 -4.63 23.94
N PRO A 243 9.86 -4.55 25.27
CA PRO A 243 8.84 -3.95 26.14
C PRO A 243 8.63 -2.46 25.82
N GLU A 244 9.68 -1.76 25.42
CA GLU A 244 9.65 -0.35 25.06
C GLU A 244 10.78 -0.05 24.05
N TYR A 245 10.49 0.79 23.05
CA TYR A 245 11.51 1.24 22.11
C TYR A 245 12.35 2.37 22.77
N PRO A 246 13.70 2.26 22.78
CA PRO A 246 14.53 3.17 23.56
C PRO A 246 14.50 4.63 23.07
N TYR A 247 14.16 4.87 21.81
CA TYR A 247 14.14 6.20 21.19
C TYR A 247 12.72 6.64 20.79
N LYS A 248 11.67 6.08 21.42
CA LYS A 248 10.28 6.31 20.99
C LYS A 248 9.88 7.79 20.96
N ASP A 249 10.35 8.57 21.92
CA ASP A 249 10.00 9.98 22.04
C ASP A 249 10.73 10.82 20.97
N GLU A 250 12.02 10.57 20.77
CA GLU A 250 12.86 11.26 19.82
C GLU A 250 12.48 10.97 18.36
N ILE A 251 12.02 9.75 18.08
CA ILE A 251 11.50 9.40 16.75
C ILE A 251 10.04 9.80 16.54
N LYS A 252 9.44 10.53 17.49
CA LYS A 252 8.04 10.99 17.48
C LYS A 252 7.02 9.86 17.48
N CYS A 253 7.28 8.79 18.25
CA CYS A 253 6.36 7.69 18.56
C CYS A 253 6.08 7.59 20.07
N PRO A 254 5.77 8.70 20.78
CA PRO A 254 5.53 8.65 22.23
C PRO A 254 4.29 7.82 22.56
N HIS A 255 4.19 7.37 23.83
CA HIS A 255 3.06 6.56 24.29
C HIS A 255 1.68 7.22 24.07
N ASN A 256 1.60 8.54 24.10
CA ASN A 256 0.36 9.28 23.86
C ASN A 256 0.00 9.40 22.38
N LEU A 257 0.86 9.00 21.45
CA LEU A 257 0.49 8.86 20.05
C LEU A 257 -0.64 7.83 19.93
N ARG A 258 -1.67 8.16 19.16
CA ARG A 258 -2.89 7.34 19.07
C ARG A 258 -2.62 5.85 18.83
N ASP A 259 -1.80 5.53 17.86
CA ASP A 259 -1.50 4.15 17.48
C ASP A 259 -0.72 3.42 18.59
N GLU A 260 0.17 4.12 19.29
CA GLU A 260 0.93 3.57 20.40
C GLU A 260 0.08 3.33 21.65
N ARG A 261 -1.03 4.05 21.80
CA ARG A 261 -1.98 3.87 22.92
C ARG A 261 -2.82 2.59 22.82
N LEU A 262 -2.78 1.84 21.72
CA LEU A 262 -3.57 0.60 21.59
C LEU A 262 -3.20 -0.46 22.62
N ALA A 263 -1.96 -0.46 23.12
CA ALA A 263 -1.56 -1.33 24.23
C ALA A 263 -0.83 -0.54 25.33
N PRO A 264 -0.83 -1.04 26.57
CA PRO A 264 -0.13 -0.37 27.69
C PRO A 264 1.38 -0.33 27.48
N MET A 265 2.05 0.65 28.10
CA MET A 265 3.50 0.73 28.23
C MET A 265 3.89 0.44 29.71
N PRO A 266 4.97 -0.32 29.96
CA PRO A 266 5.71 -1.14 28.98
C PRO A 266 4.83 -2.22 28.33
N ARG A 267 5.17 -2.62 27.08
CA ARG A 267 4.42 -3.67 26.36
C ARG A 267 4.58 -5.02 27.08
N THR A 268 3.49 -5.73 27.26
CA THR A 268 3.53 -7.10 27.75
C THR A 268 3.38 -8.08 26.58
N LYS A 269 3.96 -9.28 26.73
CA LYS A 269 3.74 -10.35 25.74
C LYS A 269 2.25 -10.67 25.54
N HIS A 270 1.46 -10.57 26.62
CA HIS A 270 0.01 -10.79 26.57
C HIS A 270 -0.69 -9.71 25.74
N SER A 271 -0.42 -8.42 26.00
CA SER A 271 -1.05 -7.35 25.23
C SER A 271 -0.70 -7.41 23.73
N ILE A 272 0.55 -7.78 23.39
CA ILE A 272 0.95 -7.95 22.00
C ILE A 272 0.26 -9.15 21.36
N LYS A 273 0.10 -10.28 22.06
CA LYS A 273 -0.65 -11.43 21.53
C LYS A 273 -2.10 -11.07 21.21
N VAL A 274 -2.78 -10.35 22.09
CA VAL A 274 -4.17 -9.91 21.86
C VAL A 274 -4.25 -8.96 20.65
N ASN A 275 -3.38 -7.96 20.60
CA ASN A 275 -3.35 -7.03 19.46
C ASN A 275 -3.07 -7.74 18.12
N ARG A 276 -2.18 -8.77 18.12
CA ARG A 276 -1.90 -9.56 16.90
C ARG A 276 -3.05 -10.51 16.55
N GLN A 277 -3.73 -11.10 17.54
CA GLN A 277 -4.93 -11.91 17.33
C GLN A 277 -5.99 -11.12 16.55
N GLU A 278 -6.32 -9.93 17.05
CA GLU A 278 -7.30 -9.05 16.43
C GLU A 278 -6.86 -8.58 15.04
N TYR A 279 -5.57 -8.28 14.89
CA TYR A 279 -4.99 -7.89 13.63
C TYR A 279 -5.04 -9.01 12.57
N TYR A 280 -4.75 -10.24 12.95
CA TYR A 280 -4.87 -11.39 12.04
C TYR A 280 -6.32 -11.69 11.68
N ALA A 281 -7.22 -11.58 12.65
CA ALA A 281 -8.64 -11.83 12.44
C ALA A 281 -9.28 -10.83 11.44
N ILE A 282 -8.99 -9.53 11.58
CA ILE A 282 -9.51 -8.53 10.64
C ILE A 282 -8.90 -8.66 9.25
N ILE A 283 -7.62 -9.09 9.12
CA ILE A 283 -7.01 -9.38 7.82
C ILE A 283 -7.67 -10.59 7.17
N THR A 284 -7.89 -11.69 7.93
CA THR A 284 -8.55 -12.88 7.39
C THR A 284 -9.99 -12.60 6.97
N HIS A 285 -10.71 -11.75 7.71
CA HIS A 285 -12.04 -11.29 7.31
C HIS A 285 -11.97 -10.44 6.03
N MET A 286 -11.02 -9.52 5.93
CA MET A 286 -10.79 -8.73 4.70
C MET A 286 -10.42 -9.64 3.52
N ASP A 287 -9.57 -10.63 3.74
CA ASP A 287 -9.18 -11.62 2.72
C ASP A 287 -10.40 -12.36 2.16
N GLU A 288 -11.36 -12.75 3.01
CA GLU A 288 -12.61 -13.35 2.57
C GLU A 288 -13.43 -12.39 1.68
N GLN A 289 -13.48 -11.11 2.04
CA GLN A 289 -14.16 -10.10 1.23
C GLN A 289 -13.45 -9.87 -0.12
N ILE A 290 -12.11 -9.89 -0.14
CA ILE A 290 -11.32 -9.88 -1.38
C ILE A 290 -11.67 -11.11 -2.23
N GLY A 291 -11.81 -12.28 -1.63
CA GLY A 291 -12.27 -13.49 -2.30
C GLY A 291 -13.58 -13.30 -3.04
N ARG A 292 -14.59 -12.72 -2.38
CA ARG A 292 -15.89 -12.39 -3.00
C ARG A 292 -15.74 -11.50 -4.23
N ILE A 293 -14.86 -10.50 -4.16
CA ILE A 293 -14.60 -9.57 -5.29
C ILE A 293 -13.95 -10.33 -6.45
N LEU A 294 -12.93 -11.16 -6.19
CA LEU A 294 -12.25 -11.95 -7.21
C LEU A 294 -13.20 -12.97 -7.88
N ASP A 295 -14.08 -13.59 -7.11
CA ASP A 295 -15.09 -14.51 -7.63
C ASP A 295 -16.16 -13.78 -8.44
N GLY A 296 -16.56 -12.57 -8.01
CA GLY A 296 -17.45 -11.69 -8.77
C GLY A 296 -16.83 -11.27 -10.11
N LEU A 297 -15.55 -10.91 -10.13
CA LEU A 297 -14.83 -10.58 -11.36
C LEU A 297 -14.78 -11.78 -12.31
N LYS A 298 -14.51 -12.98 -11.80
CA LYS A 298 -14.51 -14.20 -12.59
C LYS A 298 -15.90 -14.50 -13.16
N SER A 299 -16.93 -14.40 -12.33
CA SER A 299 -18.32 -14.65 -12.71
C SER A 299 -18.87 -13.65 -13.73
N SER A 300 -18.34 -12.42 -13.73
CA SER A 300 -18.67 -11.40 -14.74
C SER A 300 -18.09 -11.70 -16.13
N GLY A 301 -17.14 -12.63 -16.24
CA GLY A 301 -16.43 -12.97 -17.47
C GLY A 301 -15.29 -12.01 -17.83
N MET A 302 -15.05 -10.95 -17.04
CA MET A 302 -14.05 -9.92 -17.33
C MET A 302 -12.65 -10.22 -16.79
N GLU A 303 -12.45 -11.32 -16.03
CA GLU A 303 -11.18 -11.64 -15.36
C GLU A 303 -9.99 -11.66 -16.33
N LYS A 304 -10.18 -12.26 -17.52
CA LYS A 304 -9.10 -12.42 -18.51
C LYS A 304 -8.59 -11.10 -19.10
N ASP A 305 -9.43 -10.06 -19.06
CA ASP A 305 -9.15 -8.74 -19.59
C ASP A 305 -8.91 -7.71 -18.48
N THR A 306 -8.65 -8.14 -17.26
CA THR A 306 -8.49 -7.27 -16.08
C THR A 306 -7.12 -7.45 -15.44
N TYR A 307 -6.37 -6.34 -15.29
CA TYR A 307 -5.24 -6.27 -14.37
C TYR A 307 -5.73 -6.03 -12.96
N ILE A 308 -5.25 -6.84 -12.02
CA ILE A 308 -5.55 -6.74 -10.60
C ILE A 308 -4.26 -6.32 -9.89
N PHE A 309 -4.30 -5.21 -9.18
CA PHE A 309 -3.23 -4.75 -8.29
C PHE A 309 -3.72 -4.84 -6.85
N PHE A 310 -2.93 -5.45 -5.98
CA PHE A 310 -3.15 -5.46 -4.54
C PHE A 310 -1.92 -4.91 -3.82
N THR A 311 -2.12 -3.99 -2.88
CA THR A 311 -1.10 -3.50 -1.96
C THR A 311 -1.73 -2.88 -0.71
N ALA A 312 -0.89 -2.41 0.24
CA ALA A 312 -1.30 -1.60 1.39
C ALA A 312 -0.63 -0.23 1.34
N ASP A 313 -1.21 0.77 2.00
CA ASP A 313 -0.64 2.13 2.04
C ASP A 313 0.63 2.24 2.89
N HIS A 314 0.79 1.39 3.90
CA HIS A 314 2.01 1.14 4.70
C HIS A 314 1.79 -0.11 5.56
N GLY A 315 2.84 -0.57 6.23
CA GLY A 315 2.77 -1.61 7.24
C GLY A 315 2.49 -1.07 8.65
N LEU A 316 2.79 -1.86 9.69
CA LEU A 316 2.42 -1.55 11.07
C LEU A 316 3.38 -2.25 12.06
N GLY A 317 3.64 -1.65 13.22
CA GLY A 317 4.51 -2.22 14.25
C GLY A 317 3.98 -3.52 14.84
N VAL A 318 2.77 -3.51 15.37
CA VAL A 318 2.06 -4.66 16.00
C VAL A 318 2.97 -5.50 16.90
N GLY A 319 3.81 -4.80 17.73
CA GLY A 319 4.72 -5.40 18.72
C GLY A 319 6.16 -5.57 18.25
N HIS A 320 6.49 -5.33 16.98
CA HIS A 320 7.88 -5.24 16.55
C HIS A 320 8.57 -4.04 17.23
N HIS A 321 9.77 -4.23 17.77
CA HIS A 321 10.57 -3.21 18.48
C HIS A 321 9.84 -2.49 19.64
N GLY A 322 8.75 -3.08 20.17
CA GLY A 322 7.91 -2.44 21.18
C GLY A 322 6.97 -1.37 20.64
N LEU A 323 6.92 -1.20 19.33
CA LEU A 323 6.03 -0.26 18.63
C LEU A 323 4.73 -0.94 18.21
N LEU A 324 3.63 -0.20 18.19
CA LEU A 324 2.35 -0.64 17.66
C LEU A 324 1.98 0.08 16.37
N GLY A 325 2.40 1.32 16.25
CA GLY A 325 2.08 2.20 15.15
C GLY A 325 2.97 2.01 13.91
N LYS A 326 2.78 2.90 12.98
CA LYS A 326 3.36 2.94 11.64
C LYS A 326 4.36 4.08 11.45
N GLN A 327 4.54 4.91 12.48
CA GLN A 327 5.28 6.15 12.44
C GLN A 327 6.80 5.93 12.57
N ASN A 328 7.32 4.90 11.89
CA ASN A 328 8.73 4.53 11.92
C ASN A 328 9.19 3.99 10.57
N LEU A 329 10.51 3.91 10.35
CA LEU A 329 11.09 3.51 9.08
C LEU A 329 11.67 2.07 9.08
N TYR A 330 11.26 1.23 10.02
CA TYR A 330 11.55 -0.20 10.02
C TYR A 330 10.79 -0.93 8.91
N GLU A 331 11.30 -2.10 8.49
CA GLU A 331 10.69 -2.93 7.43
C GLU A 331 9.22 -3.25 7.73
N HIS A 332 8.86 -3.57 8.98
CA HIS A 332 7.48 -3.87 9.35
C HIS A 332 6.49 -2.72 9.10
N SER A 333 6.96 -1.46 9.05
CA SER A 333 6.12 -0.28 8.83
C SER A 333 6.22 0.27 7.41
N THR A 334 7.38 0.16 6.76
CA THR A 334 7.56 0.72 5.41
C THR A 334 7.36 -0.28 4.30
N ARG A 335 7.62 -1.57 4.54
CA ARG A 335 7.47 -2.63 3.55
C ARG A 335 6.05 -3.18 3.53
N VAL A 336 5.46 -3.25 2.36
CA VAL A 336 4.06 -3.64 2.15
C VAL A 336 3.94 -4.83 1.21
N PRO A 337 2.84 -5.61 1.28
CA PRO A 337 2.54 -6.59 0.25
C PRO A 337 2.27 -5.88 -1.08
N PHE A 338 2.68 -6.51 -2.19
CA PHE A 338 2.43 -5.99 -3.52
C PHE A 338 2.29 -7.13 -4.52
N ILE A 339 1.13 -7.22 -5.15
CA ILE A 339 0.79 -8.29 -6.09
C ILE A 339 0.20 -7.68 -7.36
N VAL A 340 0.61 -8.21 -8.52
CA VAL A 340 0.02 -7.89 -9.83
C VAL A 340 -0.41 -9.19 -10.48
N SER A 341 -1.66 -9.26 -10.94
CA SER A 341 -2.18 -10.36 -11.75
C SER A 341 -2.94 -9.79 -12.96
N GLY A 342 -3.04 -10.54 -14.06
CA GLY A 342 -3.79 -10.09 -15.25
C GLY A 342 -3.21 -10.59 -16.55
N PRO A 343 -3.63 -10.00 -17.70
CA PRO A 343 -3.23 -10.44 -19.04
C PRO A 343 -1.70 -10.49 -19.19
N GLY A 344 -1.17 -11.66 -19.52
CA GLY A 344 0.26 -11.86 -19.77
C GLY A 344 1.17 -11.81 -18.55
N VAL A 345 0.65 -11.54 -17.35
CA VAL A 345 1.43 -11.53 -16.10
C VAL A 345 1.88 -12.95 -15.76
N PRO A 346 3.19 -13.19 -15.55
CA PRO A 346 3.69 -14.50 -15.14
C PRO A 346 3.10 -14.92 -13.79
N LYS A 347 2.63 -16.17 -13.73
CA LYS A 347 2.06 -16.76 -12.51
C LYS A 347 3.18 -17.20 -11.56
N ASN A 348 2.90 -17.14 -10.26
CA ASN A 348 3.80 -17.59 -9.20
C ASN A 348 5.24 -17.03 -9.33
N LYS A 349 5.37 -15.79 -9.84
CA LYS A 349 6.66 -15.11 -9.98
C LYS A 349 6.89 -14.22 -8.76
N ARG A 350 8.10 -14.24 -8.21
CA ARG A 350 8.57 -13.31 -7.18
C ARG A 350 9.63 -12.37 -7.76
N VAL A 351 9.53 -11.09 -7.43
CA VAL A 351 10.46 -10.05 -7.87
C VAL A 351 11.07 -9.39 -6.63
N SER A 352 12.40 -9.48 -6.51
CA SER A 352 13.14 -8.91 -5.37
C SER A 352 13.72 -7.53 -5.64
N SER A 353 13.50 -6.96 -6.83
CA SER A 353 13.86 -5.57 -7.12
C SER A 353 13.04 -4.63 -6.25
N PRO A 354 13.67 -3.65 -5.56
CA PRO A 354 12.93 -2.70 -4.75
C PRO A 354 12.08 -1.77 -5.62
N ILE A 355 10.87 -1.49 -5.14
CA ILE A 355 9.89 -0.57 -5.74
C ILE A 355 9.23 0.27 -4.66
N TYR A 356 8.54 1.32 -5.05
CA TYR A 356 7.55 1.98 -4.19
C TYR A 356 6.14 1.49 -4.52
N LEU A 357 5.27 1.42 -3.53
CA LEU A 357 3.86 1.03 -3.75
C LEU A 357 3.15 1.98 -4.73
N GLN A 358 3.57 3.23 -4.77
CA GLN A 358 3.02 4.27 -5.63
C GLN A 358 3.39 4.10 -7.11
N ASP A 359 4.30 3.20 -7.44
CA ASP A 359 4.63 2.81 -8.83
C ASP A 359 3.42 2.19 -9.57
N ILE A 360 2.36 1.84 -8.84
CA ILE A 360 1.07 1.40 -9.42
C ILE A 360 0.50 2.47 -10.36
N MET A 361 0.51 3.74 -9.96
CA MET A 361 -0.06 4.81 -10.77
C MET A 361 0.56 4.87 -12.17
N PRO A 362 1.88 5.11 -12.35
CA PRO A 362 2.46 5.15 -13.69
C PRO A 362 2.38 3.80 -14.43
N SER A 363 2.35 2.67 -13.72
CA SER A 363 2.18 1.35 -14.34
C SER A 363 0.78 1.19 -14.95
N THR A 364 -0.25 1.65 -14.26
CA THR A 364 -1.62 1.63 -14.80
C THR A 364 -1.82 2.64 -15.92
N LEU A 365 -1.13 3.80 -15.86
CA LEU A 365 -1.11 4.74 -16.98
C LEU A 365 -0.48 4.12 -18.22
N ALA A 366 0.63 3.39 -18.09
CA ALA A 366 1.26 2.67 -19.19
C ALA A 366 0.33 1.61 -19.78
N ILE A 367 -0.36 0.81 -18.94
CA ILE A 367 -1.39 -0.16 -19.37
C ILE A 367 -2.53 0.55 -20.11
N ALA A 368 -2.93 1.73 -19.67
CA ALA A 368 -3.96 2.55 -20.30
C ALA A 368 -3.48 3.26 -21.59
N GLY A 369 -2.20 3.13 -21.95
CA GLY A 369 -1.61 3.81 -23.11
C GLY A 369 -1.49 5.32 -22.92
N VAL A 370 -1.35 5.77 -21.68
CA VAL A 370 -1.10 7.17 -21.31
C VAL A 370 0.38 7.38 -21.09
N GLU A 371 0.96 8.36 -21.78
CA GLU A 371 2.35 8.76 -21.53
C GLU A 371 2.52 9.27 -20.11
N LYS A 372 3.61 8.87 -19.45
CA LYS A 372 3.90 9.29 -18.07
C LYS A 372 4.02 10.82 -17.99
N PRO A 373 3.14 11.52 -17.25
CA PRO A 373 3.20 12.96 -17.11
C PRO A 373 4.52 13.42 -16.46
N LYS A 374 5.05 14.58 -16.86
CA LYS A 374 6.36 15.07 -16.40
C LYS A 374 6.48 15.22 -14.87
N HIS A 375 5.38 15.52 -14.17
CA HIS A 375 5.36 15.67 -12.71
C HIS A 375 5.29 14.33 -11.98
N VAL A 376 4.99 13.21 -12.66
CA VAL A 376 4.95 11.87 -12.08
C VAL A 376 6.38 11.36 -11.92
N GLN A 377 6.80 11.17 -10.67
CA GLN A 377 8.17 10.82 -10.32
C GLN A 377 8.38 9.31 -10.14
N PHE A 378 7.33 8.59 -9.74
CA PHE A 378 7.33 7.14 -9.64
C PHE A 378 7.46 6.46 -11.02
N ASN A 379 7.76 5.17 -11.04
CA ASN A 379 8.15 4.45 -12.24
C ASN A 379 7.13 3.37 -12.64
N ASP A 380 7.02 3.10 -13.94
CA ASP A 380 6.31 1.93 -14.44
C ASP A 380 7.09 0.66 -14.09
N ILE A 381 6.43 -0.25 -13.35
CA ILE A 381 7.00 -1.54 -12.95
C ILE A 381 6.60 -2.70 -13.86
N MET A 382 5.74 -2.50 -14.84
CA MET A 382 5.35 -3.58 -15.75
C MET A 382 6.56 -4.20 -16.48
N PRO A 383 7.63 -3.47 -16.83
CA PRO A 383 8.86 -4.09 -17.32
C PRO A 383 9.51 -5.08 -16.34
N LEU A 384 9.42 -4.87 -15.01
CA LEU A 384 9.90 -5.84 -14.00
C LEU A 384 9.02 -7.10 -13.99
N VAL A 385 7.71 -6.92 -14.18
CA VAL A 385 6.74 -8.01 -14.23
C VAL A 385 6.94 -8.86 -15.47
N MET A 386 7.04 -8.24 -16.65
CA MET A 386 6.98 -8.92 -17.96
C MET A 386 8.35 -9.38 -18.48
N SER A 387 9.45 -8.73 -18.10
CA SER A 387 10.77 -9.02 -18.66
C SER A 387 11.45 -10.18 -17.93
N LYS A 388 12.29 -10.93 -18.67
CA LYS A 388 13.21 -11.93 -18.13
C LYS A 388 14.48 -11.30 -17.53
N LYS A 389 14.86 -10.10 -17.96
CA LYS A 389 16.05 -9.36 -17.50
C LYS A 389 15.68 -7.90 -17.22
N PRO A 390 14.88 -7.65 -16.21
CA PRO A 390 14.43 -6.29 -15.91
C PRO A 390 15.57 -5.46 -15.30
N LYS A 391 15.58 -4.15 -15.62
CA LYS A 391 16.41 -3.18 -14.89
C LYS A 391 15.62 -2.67 -13.67
N PRO A 392 16.21 -2.72 -12.44
CA PRO A 392 15.58 -2.11 -11.28
C PRO A 392 15.35 -0.62 -11.50
N PRO A 393 14.15 -0.09 -11.20
CA PRO A 393 13.85 1.33 -11.35
C PRO A 393 14.57 2.19 -10.31
N TYR A 394 14.92 1.59 -9.17
CA TYR A 394 15.59 2.26 -8.06
C TYR A 394 16.87 1.52 -7.68
N LYS A 395 17.94 2.26 -7.49
CA LYS A 395 19.20 1.77 -6.90
C LYS A 395 19.17 1.85 -5.38
N GLU A 396 18.33 2.74 -4.86
CA GLU A 396 18.25 3.16 -3.47
C GLU A 396 16.79 3.38 -3.09
N ILE A 397 16.44 3.04 -1.87
CA ILE A 397 15.14 3.37 -1.28
C ILE A 397 15.35 4.42 -0.19
N TYR A 398 14.74 5.57 -0.39
CA TYR A 398 14.68 6.66 0.56
C TYR A 398 13.43 6.52 1.43
N GLY A 399 13.56 6.86 2.72
CA GLY A 399 12.44 6.95 3.65
C GLY A 399 12.56 8.18 4.56
N ALA A 400 11.41 8.80 4.89
CA ALA A 400 11.36 9.96 5.77
C ALA A 400 10.12 9.92 6.68
N TYR A 401 10.28 10.35 7.93
CA TYR A 401 9.14 10.59 8.82
C TYR A 401 9.35 11.90 9.57
N LEU A 402 8.47 12.87 9.29
CA LEU A 402 8.56 14.23 9.82
C LEU A 402 10.00 14.79 9.69
N ASP A 403 10.47 15.50 10.72
CA ASP A 403 11.83 15.94 10.95
C ASP A 403 12.64 14.99 11.86
N ALA A 404 12.08 13.81 12.18
CA ALA A 404 12.59 12.92 13.22
C ALA A 404 13.34 11.69 12.70
N GLN A 405 13.08 11.27 11.46
CA GLN A 405 13.68 10.05 10.92
C GLN A 405 13.99 10.19 9.43
N ARG A 406 15.17 9.70 9.02
CA ARG A 406 15.54 9.47 7.62
C ARG A 406 16.12 8.08 7.46
N SER A 407 15.96 7.50 6.28
CA SER A 407 16.58 6.22 5.96
C SER A 407 17.02 6.15 4.51
N ILE A 408 18.04 5.33 4.28
CA ILE A 408 18.43 4.87 2.95
C ILE A 408 18.69 3.37 3.01
N THR A 409 18.19 2.66 2.00
CA THR A 409 18.47 1.25 1.78
C THR A 409 19.11 1.04 0.42
N VAL A 410 20.27 0.36 0.38
CA VAL A 410 21.00 0.03 -0.85
C VAL A 410 21.34 -1.46 -0.83
N GLY A 411 20.77 -2.21 -1.75
CA GLY A 411 20.86 -3.67 -1.67
C GLY A 411 20.26 -4.18 -0.37
N ASN A 412 21.08 -4.79 0.49
CA ASN A 412 20.66 -5.27 1.82
C ASN A 412 21.17 -4.40 2.97
N GLU A 413 21.89 -3.32 2.68
CA GLU A 413 22.41 -2.40 3.69
C GLU A 413 21.41 -1.26 3.91
N LYS A 414 21.02 -1.04 5.17
CA LYS A 414 20.07 0.00 5.56
C LYS A 414 20.62 0.80 6.71
N ILE A 415 20.49 2.13 6.65
CA ILE A 415 20.71 3.01 7.79
C ILE A 415 19.42 3.75 8.14
N LEU A 416 19.18 3.90 9.45
CA LEU A 416 18.16 4.77 10.04
C LEU A 416 18.87 5.89 10.76
N VAL A 417 18.51 7.13 10.48
CA VAL A 417 19.10 8.34 11.03
C VAL A 417 18.09 9.07 11.89
N TYR A 418 18.43 9.32 13.16
CA TYR A 418 17.59 10.00 14.14
C TYR A 418 18.25 11.31 14.58
N PRO A 419 17.92 12.45 13.97
CA PRO A 419 18.56 13.74 14.28
C PRO A 419 18.24 14.25 15.69
N ASN A 420 17.06 13.96 16.24
CA ASN A 420 16.65 14.45 17.57
C ASN A 420 17.41 13.76 18.72
N VAL A 421 18.03 12.61 18.45
CA VAL A 421 18.98 11.90 19.34
C VAL A 421 20.14 11.44 18.48
N PRO A 422 21.24 12.20 18.35
CA PRO A 422 22.27 12.00 17.33
C PRO A 422 22.69 10.53 17.19
N THR A 423 21.90 9.75 16.45
CA THR A 423 22.04 8.29 16.37
C THR A 423 21.80 7.80 14.95
N ILE A 424 22.73 6.97 14.48
CA ILE A 424 22.57 6.22 13.23
C ILE A 424 22.53 4.74 13.57
N ARG A 425 21.48 4.05 13.14
CA ARG A 425 21.35 2.60 13.26
C ARG A 425 21.63 1.94 11.92
N VAL A 426 22.23 0.76 11.96
CA VAL A 426 22.66 0.04 10.75
C VAL A 426 22.18 -1.39 10.77
N TYR A 427 21.55 -1.84 9.67
CA TYR A 427 21.03 -3.19 9.53
C TYR A 427 21.46 -3.83 8.20
N ASP A 428 21.69 -5.14 8.23
CA ASP A 428 21.82 -6.00 7.06
C ASP A 428 20.50 -6.77 6.88
N ILE A 429 19.55 -6.16 6.19
CA ILE A 429 18.18 -6.70 6.05
C ILE A 429 18.11 -8.02 5.27
N GLY A 430 19.18 -8.41 4.59
CA GLY A 430 19.26 -9.72 3.95
C GLY A 430 19.55 -10.85 4.94
N ARG A 431 20.31 -10.58 6.00
CA ARG A 431 20.64 -11.53 7.07
C ARG A 431 19.76 -11.39 8.29
N ASP A 432 19.27 -10.19 8.52
CA ASP A 432 18.40 -9.81 9.65
C ASP A 432 17.18 -9.02 9.13
N PRO A 433 16.23 -9.69 8.49
CA PRO A 433 15.05 -9.04 7.89
C PRO A 433 14.09 -8.44 8.91
N LEU A 434 14.28 -8.74 10.20
CA LEU A 434 13.51 -8.17 11.31
C LEU A 434 14.24 -7.04 12.04
N GLU A 435 15.43 -6.65 11.56
CA GLU A 435 16.21 -5.51 12.08
C GLU A 435 16.45 -5.60 13.60
N THR A 436 16.74 -6.83 14.10
CA THR A 436 16.90 -7.12 15.53
C THR A 436 18.28 -6.73 16.04
N LYS A 437 19.30 -6.68 15.17
CA LYS A 437 20.69 -6.45 15.52
C LYS A 437 21.24 -5.20 14.85
N ASP A 438 21.31 -4.11 15.62
CA ASP A 438 22.04 -2.93 15.19
C ASP A 438 23.55 -3.19 15.16
N ILE A 439 24.17 -2.98 14.01
CA ILE A 439 25.62 -3.19 13.81
C ILE A 439 26.39 -1.88 13.66
N ALA A 440 25.80 -0.71 13.95
CA ALA A 440 26.42 0.61 13.77
C ALA A 440 27.80 0.74 14.44
N SER A 441 27.97 0.20 15.64
CA SER A 441 29.25 0.28 16.38
C SER A 441 30.36 -0.62 15.83
N THR A 442 30.03 -1.60 14.97
CA THR A 442 31.01 -2.56 14.42
C THR A 442 31.83 -1.90 13.28
N LYS A 443 33.01 -2.50 12.96
CA LYS A 443 33.81 -2.07 11.80
C LYS A 443 32.99 -2.06 10.49
N LYS A 444 32.15 -3.12 10.28
CA LYS A 444 31.25 -3.21 9.14
C LYS A 444 30.20 -2.10 9.14
N GLY A 445 29.58 -1.84 10.29
CA GLY A 445 28.56 -0.79 10.42
C GLY A 445 29.10 0.59 10.14
N LYS A 446 30.28 0.93 10.70
CA LYS A 446 30.97 2.20 10.42
C LYS A 446 31.29 2.39 8.93
N ALA A 447 31.73 1.32 8.24
CA ALA A 447 31.97 1.36 6.80
C ALA A 447 30.67 1.56 6.00
N ILE A 448 29.56 0.96 6.43
CA ILE A 448 28.22 1.18 5.83
C ILE A 448 27.78 2.63 6.02
N ILE A 449 27.92 3.19 7.22
CA ILE A 449 27.57 4.60 7.49
C ILE A 449 28.37 5.52 6.56
N SER A 450 29.69 5.39 6.52
CA SER A 450 30.56 6.21 5.68
C SER A 450 30.21 6.12 4.18
N LYS A 451 29.67 4.99 3.75
CA LYS A 451 29.24 4.76 2.36
C LYS A 451 27.85 5.34 2.08
N LEU A 452 26.88 5.13 3.00
CA LEU A 452 25.47 5.43 2.73
C LEU A 452 25.02 6.83 3.18
N PHE A 453 25.64 7.42 4.20
CA PHE A 453 25.21 8.71 4.68
C PHE A 453 25.41 9.83 3.63
N PRO A 454 26.54 9.94 2.91
CA PRO A 454 26.67 10.92 1.82
C PRO A 454 25.63 10.72 0.71
N ARG A 455 25.29 9.46 0.40
CA ARG A 455 24.24 9.14 -0.59
C ARG A 455 22.84 9.52 -0.09
N LEU A 456 22.59 9.42 1.24
CA LEU A 456 21.35 9.92 1.83
C LEU A 456 21.22 11.43 1.66
N LEU A 457 22.30 12.19 1.89
CA LEU A 457 22.31 13.66 1.67
C LEU A 457 22.03 14.02 0.20
N GLU A 458 22.59 13.27 -0.74
CA GLU A 458 22.29 13.45 -2.17
C GLU A 458 20.82 13.14 -2.49
N LEU A 459 20.28 12.06 -1.93
CA LEU A 459 18.87 11.71 -2.09
C LEU A 459 17.95 12.79 -1.48
N GLN A 460 18.27 13.31 -0.29
CA GLN A 460 17.52 14.42 0.31
C GLN A 460 17.42 15.61 -0.65
N LYS A 461 18.55 16.01 -1.23
CA LYS A 461 18.57 17.09 -2.22
C LYS A 461 17.69 16.79 -3.43
N ASN A 462 17.78 15.57 -3.98
CA ASN A 462 16.97 15.14 -5.13
C ASN A 462 15.48 15.03 -4.80
N MET A 463 15.14 14.71 -3.54
CA MET A 463 13.76 14.64 -3.03
C MET A 463 13.21 16.01 -2.60
N GLU A 464 14.05 17.09 -2.62
CA GLU A 464 13.70 18.42 -2.09
C GLU A 464 13.36 18.38 -0.59
N ASP A 465 14.04 17.51 0.15
CA ASP A 465 13.97 17.43 1.60
C ASP A 465 14.76 18.56 2.22
N THR A 466 14.15 19.35 3.08
CA THR A 466 14.74 20.55 3.68
C THR A 466 15.40 20.30 5.03
N LEU A 467 15.36 19.06 5.54
CA LEU A 467 16.00 18.73 6.81
C LEU A 467 17.51 18.64 6.63
N ASP A 468 18.25 19.52 7.31
CA ASP A 468 19.71 19.45 7.30
C ASP A 468 20.22 18.45 8.35
N LEU A 469 20.71 17.33 7.86
CA LEU A 469 21.32 16.30 8.72
C LEU A 469 22.77 16.65 9.10
N THR A 470 23.43 17.59 8.40
CA THR A 470 24.82 17.95 8.67
C THR A 470 24.96 18.81 9.91
N ASP A 471 23.90 19.50 10.34
CA ASP A 471 23.85 20.19 11.63
C ASP A 471 24.02 19.22 12.80
N THR A 472 23.42 18.03 12.68
CA THR A 472 23.48 16.99 13.71
C THR A 472 24.70 16.07 13.55
N PHE A 473 25.13 15.83 12.30
CA PHE A 473 26.23 14.93 11.95
C PHE A 473 27.30 15.67 11.12
N PRO A 474 28.03 16.63 11.72
CA PRO A 474 28.95 17.50 11.00
C PRO A 474 30.12 16.77 10.35
N GLU A 475 30.46 15.57 10.81
CA GLU A 475 31.49 14.72 10.20
C GLU A 475 31.18 14.30 8.77
N PHE A 476 29.92 14.41 8.34
CA PHE A 476 29.44 14.13 6.98
C PHE A 476 29.15 15.41 6.17
N ALA A 477 29.29 16.59 6.77
CA ALA A 477 29.26 17.84 6.01
C ALA A 477 30.34 17.78 4.92
N SER A 478 29.96 18.09 3.68
CA SER A 478 30.95 18.17 2.59
C SER A 478 32.04 19.12 3.01
N LYS A 479 33.29 18.69 3.00
CA LYS A 479 34.44 19.62 3.01
C LYS A 479 34.32 20.40 1.72
N GLN A 480 33.82 21.63 1.84
CA GLN A 480 33.82 22.60 0.74
C GLN A 480 35.27 22.87 0.26
#